data_394092cc1e047b23ed77af45af0c9af3
#
_entry.id   394092cc1e047b23ed77af45af0c9af3
#
_cell.length_a   1.000
_cell.length_b   1.000
_cell.length_c   1.000
_cell.angle_alpha   90.00
_cell.angle_beta   90.00
_cell.angle_gamma   90.00
#
_symmetry.space_group_name_H-M   'P 1'
#
loop_
_entity.id
_entity.type
_entity.pdbx_description
1 polymer ?
#
loop_
_entity_poly.entity_id
_entity_poly.type
_entity_poly.pdbx_seq_one_letter_code
_entity_poly.pdbx_strand_id
1 'polypeptide(L)'
;LLITSLLGNDASTSAQVKLLDIVFPNQFLENFSGPKYGLKGIQEYLGISNRPILLSMIKPCTGLSPEEAKSIFYNVAKGGVDIIKDDELMGNPIYSNPVDRVKAFKEVAQQVFDETGHKVKYFVNITSGLSDILENIDTLEKAGADGLMVNFSILGYSTLKYISEHTKLPILGHSAG
;
A
#
# COMPACT_ATOMS: atom_id res chain seq x y z
N LEU A 1 14.83 -12.46 -14.51
CA LEU A 1 15.58 -13.66 -14.90
C LEU A 1 15.35 -14.79 -13.90
N LEU A 2 15.61 -14.61 -12.59
CA LEU A 2 15.50 -15.67 -11.58
C LEU A 2 14.12 -16.35 -11.58
N ILE A 3 13.04 -15.57 -11.46
CA ILE A 3 11.67 -16.10 -11.48
C ILE A 3 11.38 -16.84 -12.78
N THR A 4 11.77 -16.28 -13.91
CA THR A 4 11.59 -16.93 -15.22
C THR A 4 12.35 -18.24 -15.33
N SER A 5 13.58 -18.30 -14.79
CA SER A 5 14.38 -19.54 -14.81
C SER A 5 13.80 -20.62 -13.90
N LEU A 6 13.19 -20.25 -12.77
CA LEU A 6 12.66 -21.21 -11.80
C LEU A 6 11.21 -21.63 -12.10
N LEU A 7 10.41 -20.74 -12.66
CA LEU A 7 8.97 -20.95 -12.89
C LEU A 7 8.59 -20.85 -14.39
N GLY A 8 9.59 -20.81 -15.28
CA GLY A 8 9.38 -20.80 -16.72
C GLY A 8 8.89 -22.14 -17.29
N ASN A 9 8.47 -22.13 -18.55
CA ASN A 9 7.82 -23.24 -19.22
C ASN A 9 8.50 -24.60 -19.03
N ASP A 10 9.82 -24.66 -19.14
CA ASP A 10 10.54 -25.93 -19.08
C ASP A 10 10.45 -26.60 -17.71
N ALA A 11 10.49 -25.82 -16.64
CA ALA A 11 10.36 -26.33 -15.28
C ALA A 11 8.91 -26.63 -14.89
N SER A 12 7.95 -25.77 -15.29
CA SER A 12 6.57 -25.88 -14.88
C SER A 12 5.73 -26.87 -15.67
N THR A 13 6.03 -27.09 -16.96
CA THR A 13 5.19 -27.90 -17.85
C THR A 13 5.60 -29.37 -17.93
N SER A 14 6.90 -29.69 -17.82
CA SER A 14 7.37 -31.05 -18.06
C SER A 14 7.59 -31.92 -16.83
N ALA A 15 7.76 -31.34 -15.64
CA ALA A 15 8.17 -32.10 -14.45
C ALA A 15 7.35 -31.84 -13.19
N GLN A 16 6.27 -31.09 -13.24
CA GLN A 16 5.47 -30.71 -12.07
C GLN A 16 6.33 -30.13 -10.91
N VAL A 17 7.31 -29.33 -11.26
CA VAL A 17 8.27 -28.75 -10.33
C VAL A 17 7.55 -27.75 -9.42
N LYS A 18 7.76 -27.87 -8.12
CA LYS A 18 7.30 -26.92 -7.10
C LYS A 18 8.51 -26.29 -6.42
N LEU A 19 8.63 -24.97 -6.49
CA LEU A 19 9.61 -24.25 -5.72
C LEU A 19 9.27 -24.34 -4.23
N LEU A 20 10.14 -24.88 -3.40
CA LEU A 20 9.97 -24.99 -1.95
C LEU A 20 10.70 -23.88 -1.22
N ASP A 21 11.93 -23.60 -1.61
CA ASP A 21 12.79 -22.62 -0.96
C ASP A 21 13.89 -22.13 -1.91
N ILE A 22 14.49 -20.98 -1.61
CA ILE A 22 15.65 -20.43 -2.30
C ILE A 22 16.65 -19.91 -1.27
N VAL A 23 17.88 -20.38 -1.34
CA VAL A 23 19.00 -19.83 -0.56
C VAL A 23 19.76 -18.85 -1.45
N PHE A 24 19.73 -17.58 -1.10
CA PHE A 24 20.45 -16.56 -1.82
C PHE A 24 21.85 -16.33 -1.23
N PRO A 25 22.89 -16.17 -2.06
CA PRO A 25 24.18 -15.66 -1.59
C PRO A 25 24.03 -14.26 -0.97
N ASN A 26 24.81 -13.96 0.07
CA ASN A 26 24.78 -12.65 0.71
C ASN A 26 25.01 -11.50 -0.29
N GLN A 27 25.97 -11.67 -1.20
CA GLN A 27 26.27 -10.70 -2.26
C GLN A 27 25.07 -10.40 -3.17
N PHE A 28 24.14 -11.37 -3.35
CA PHE A 28 22.89 -11.13 -4.07
C PHE A 28 21.93 -10.31 -3.23
N LEU A 29 21.82 -10.60 -1.93
CA LEU A 29 20.90 -9.93 -1.01
C LEU A 29 21.27 -8.45 -0.78
N GLU A 30 22.55 -8.09 -0.88
CA GLU A 30 23.03 -6.71 -0.76
C GLU A 30 22.41 -5.75 -1.80
N ASN A 31 21.89 -6.29 -2.92
CA ASN A 31 21.18 -5.49 -3.93
C ASN A 31 19.71 -5.17 -3.58
N PHE A 32 19.22 -5.66 -2.44
CA PHE A 32 17.84 -5.48 -2.01
C PHE A 32 17.81 -4.95 -0.58
N SER A 33 17.27 -3.77 -0.40
CA SER A 33 17.14 -3.14 0.92
C SER A 33 16.04 -3.78 1.80
N GLY A 34 15.24 -4.70 1.26
CA GLY A 34 14.11 -5.29 1.95
C GLY A 34 12.96 -4.31 2.20
N PRO A 35 11.99 -4.68 3.03
CA PRO A 35 10.90 -3.78 3.42
C PRO A 35 11.44 -2.62 4.24
N LYS A 36 11.12 -1.40 3.85
CA LYS A 36 11.62 -0.17 4.47
C LYS A 36 11.29 -0.06 5.97
N TYR A 37 10.09 -0.48 6.34
CA TYR A 37 9.61 -0.45 7.73
C TYR A 37 9.63 -1.85 8.35
N GLY A 38 9.16 -2.88 7.64
CA GLY A 38 8.92 -4.20 8.21
C GLY A 38 7.92 -4.15 9.37
N LEU A 39 7.81 -5.24 10.13
CA LEU A 39 6.86 -5.31 11.24
C LEU A 39 7.18 -4.31 12.36
N LYS A 40 8.44 -4.26 12.78
CA LYS A 40 8.86 -3.37 13.88
C LYS A 40 8.70 -1.89 13.49
N GLY A 41 9.16 -1.50 12.30
CA GLY A 41 9.06 -0.13 11.85
C GLY A 41 7.61 0.34 11.69
N ILE A 42 6.69 -0.51 11.22
CA ILE A 42 5.28 -0.11 11.12
C ILE A 42 4.62 -0.04 12.51
N GLN A 43 5.00 -0.90 13.45
CA GLN A 43 4.56 -0.80 14.84
C GLN A 43 5.02 0.50 15.49
N GLU A 44 6.27 0.88 15.32
CA GLU A 44 6.83 2.15 15.79
C GLU A 44 6.14 3.35 15.12
N TYR A 45 5.93 3.29 13.81
CA TYR A 45 5.24 4.33 13.04
C TYR A 45 3.81 4.58 13.52
N LEU A 46 3.11 3.52 13.94
CA LEU A 46 1.75 3.60 14.48
C LEU A 46 1.70 3.86 15.99
N GLY A 47 2.81 3.68 16.70
CA GLY A 47 2.86 3.75 18.16
C GLY A 47 2.21 2.54 18.84
N ILE A 48 2.23 1.36 18.20
CA ILE A 48 1.55 0.13 18.67
C ILE A 48 2.60 -0.95 18.90
N SER A 49 2.71 -1.48 20.11
CA SER A 49 3.71 -2.52 20.42
C SER A 49 3.13 -3.78 21.07
N ASN A 50 1.91 -3.73 21.58
CA ASN A 50 1.37 -4.74 22.50
C ASN A 50 0.08 -5.42 22.01
N ARG A 51 -0.34 -5.15 20.78
CA ARG A 51 -1.54 -5.74 20.17
C ARG A 51 -1.38 -5.86 18.64
N PRO A 52 -2.22 -6.65 17.97
CA PRO A 52 -2.30 -6.66 16.51
C PRO A 52 -2.67 -5.28 15.95
N ILE A 53 -2.15 -4.98 14.77
CA ILE A 53 -2.53 -3.81 13.97
C ILE A 53 -3.87 -4.11 13.29
N LEU A 54 -4.82 -3.21 13.44
CA LEU A 54 -6.13 -3.31 12.81
C LEU A 54 -6.13 -2.50 11.51
N LEU A 55 -6.36 -3.18 10.41
CA LEU A 55 -6.46 -2.56 9.08
C LEU A 55 -7.85 -2.81 8.50
N SER A 56 -8.47 -1.74 7.99
CA SER A 56 -9.75 -1.80 7.30
C SER A 56 -9.63 -1.25 5.87
N MET A 57 -10.59 -1.62 5.03
CA MET A 57 -10.71 -1.17 3.65
C MET A 57 -12.06 -0.47 3.46
N ILE A 58 -12.08 0.61 2.68
CA ILE A 58 -13.33 1.34 2.38
C ILE A 58 -14.18 0.52 1.41
N LYS A 59 -15.45 0.38 1.74
CA LYS A 59 -16.49 -0.21 0.89
C LYS A 59 -17.73 0.72 0.83
N PRO A 60 -18.38 0.85 -0.33
CA PRO A 60 -18.14 0.15 -1.60
C PRO A 60 -16.77 0.51 -2.20
N CYS A 61 -16.20 -0.43 -2.97
CA CYS A 61 -14.84 -0.31 -3.52
C CYS A 61 -14.73 0.70 -4.67
N THR A 62 -15.81 1.13 -5.27
CA THR A 62 -15.85 2.07 -6.41
C THR A 62 -17.12 2.91 -6.39
N GLY A 63 -17.16 3.98 -7.20
CA GLY A 63 -18.35 4.76 -7.47
C GLY A 63 -18.59 5.95 -6.53
N LEU A 64 -17.73 6.15 -5.53
CA LEU A 64 -17.82 7.29 -4.62
C LEU A 64 -16.71 8.32 -4.92
N SER A 65 -17.08 9.57 -4.95
CA SER A 65 -16.12 10.68 -4.87
C SER A 65 -15.45 10.70 -3.48
N PRO A 66 -14.29 11.37 -3.34
CA PRO A 66 -13.65 11.51 -2.03
C PRO A 66 -14.57 12.13 -0.98
N GLU A 67 -15.40 13.10 -1.37
CA GLU A 67 -16.32 13.77 -0.47
C GLU A 67 -17.45 12.86 0.02
N GLU A 68 -18.04 12.07 -0.87
CA GLU A 68 -19.08 11.09 -0.51
C GLU A 68 -18.50 9.98 0.41
N ALA A 69 -17.25 9.61 0.23
CA ALA A 69 -16.59 8.59 1.05
C ALA A 69 -16.16 9.07 2.44
N LYS A 70 -16.14 10.39 2.73
CA LYS A 70 -15.77 10.94 4.04
C LYS A 70 -16.57 10.35 5.20
N SER A 71 -17.87 10.16 5.03
CA SER A 71 -18.74 9.62 6.08
C SER A 71 -18.41 8.17 6.42
N ILE A 72 -18.05 7.37 5.41
CA ILE A 72 -17.63 5.97 5.58
C ILE A 72 -16.28 5.94 6.28
N PHE A 73 -15.32 6.75 5.80
CA PHE A 73 -14.01 6.87 6.42
C PHE A 73 -14.12 7.26 7.90
N TYR A 74 -14.95 8.26 8.22
CA TYR A 74 -15.20 8.70 9.59
C TYR A 74 -15.70 7.57 10.49
N ASN A 75 -16.72 6.83 10.05
CA ASN A 75 -17.29 5.75 10.85
C ASN A 75 -16.27 4.61 11.07
N VAL A 76 -15.49 4.26 10.06
CA VAL A 76 -14.45 3.24 10.17
C VAL A 76 -13.33 3.71 11.11
N ALA A 77 -12.87 4.95 10.95
CA ALA A 77 -11.84 5.54 11.79
C ALA A 77 -12.27 5.63 13.25
N LYS A 78 -13.52 6.08 13.51
CA LYS A 78 -14.11 6.16 14.85
C LYS A 78 -14.28 4.79 15.50
N GLY A 79 -14.37 3.71 14.70
CA GLY A 79 -14.35 2.33 15.15
C GLY A 79 -13.01 1.87 15.74
N GLY A 80 -11.95 2.68 15.65
CA GLY A 80 -10.67 2.44 16.31
C GLY A 80 -9.68 1.59 15.50
N VAL A 81 -9.80 1.56 14.17
CA VAL A 81 -8.81 0.91 13.31
C VAL A 81 -7.55 1.77 13.18
N ASP A 82 -6.40 1.14 13.04
CA ASP A 82 -5.11 1.82 12.98
C ASP A 82 -4.79 2.33 11.58
N ILE A 83 -5.18 1.55 10.57
CA ILE A 83 -4.96 1.86 9.16
C ILE A 83 -6.28 1.69 8.40
N ILE A 84 -6.57 2.66 7.55
CA ILE A 84 -7.58 2.53 6.50
C ILE A 84 -6.86 2.57 5.16
N LYS A 85 -7.14 1.60 4.29
CA LYS A 85 -6.58 1.56 2.93
C LYS A 85 -7.67 1.65 1.88
N ASP A 86 -7.28 2.06 0.67
CA ASP A 86 -8.13 1.92 -0.50
C ASP A 86 -8.34 0.46 -0.90
N ASP A 87 -9.37 0.25 -1.70
CA ASP A 87 -9.54 -0.99 -2.46
C ASP A 87 -8.56 -1.06 -3.64
N GLU A 88 -8.26 -2.27 -4.13
CA GLU A 88 -7.39 -2.48 -5.30
C GLU A 88 -7.91 -1.83 -6.59
N LEU A 89 -9.22 -1.61 -6.69
CA LEU A 89 -9.86 -0.95 -7.82
C LEU A 89 -9.73 0.57 -7.83
N MET A 90 -9.31 1.16 -6.70
CA MET A 90 -9.22 2.62 -6.50
C MET A 90 -7.82 3.19 -6.81
N GLY A 91 -7.19 2.77 -7.89
CA GLY A 91 -5.90 3.36 -8.31
C GLY A 91 -6.04 4.86 -8.62
N ASN A 92 -6.43 5.19 -9.84
CA ASN A 92 -6.62 6.58 -10.28
C ASN A 92 -7.89 6.76 -11.13
N PRO A 93 -9.10 6.51 -10.59
CA PRO A 93 -10.34 6.75 -11.33
C PRO A 93 -10.63 8.25 -11.46
N ILE A 94 -11.22 8.65 -12.58
CA ILE A 94 -11.50 10.05 -12.93
C ILE A 94 -12.30 10.79 -11.84
N TYR A 95 -13.23 10.10 -11.19
CA TYR A 95 -14.11 10.67 -10.15
C TYR A 95 -13.48 10.73 -8.77
N SER A 96 -12.29 10.14 -8.59
CA SER A 96 -11.64 10.01 -7.28
C SER A 96 -10.12 9.82 -7.44
N ASN A 97 -9.41 10.91 -7.76
CA ASN A 97 -7.96 10.82 -7.87
C ASN A 97 -7.29 10.65 -6.49
N PRO A 98 -6.09 10.06 -6.42
CA PRO A 98 -5.45 9.74 -5.16
C PRO A 98 -5.10 10.97 -4.30
N VAL A 99 -4.79 12.10 -4.90
CA VAL A 99 -4.44 13.34 -4.17
C VAL A 99 -5.65 13.90 -3.44
N ASP A 100 -6.82 13.93 -4.11
CA ASP A 100 -8.06 14.42 -3.50
C ASP A 100 -8.55 13.48 -2.39
N ARG A 101 -8.38 12.16 -2.57
CA ARG A 101 -8.66 11.19 -1.48
C ARG A 101 -7.78 11.46 -0.26
N VAL A 102 -6.47 11.66 -0.46
CA VAL A 102 -5.57 11.96 0.66
C VAL A 102 -6.03 13.20 1.40
N LYS A 103 -6.29 14.31 0.70
CA LYS A 103 -6.75 15.56 1.33
C LYS A 103 -8.04 15.35 2.13
N ALA A 104 -9.06 14.75 1.50
CA ALA A 104 -10.36 14.54 2.11
C ALA A 104 -10.28 13.64 3.35
N PHE A 105 -9.54 12.55 3.28
CA PHE A 105 -9.46 11.59 4.39
C PHE A 105 -8.52 12.04 5.51
N LYS A 106 -7.50 12.84 5.21
CA LYS A 106 -6.66 13.47 6.24
C LYS A 106 -7.44 14.48 7.06
N GLU A 107 -8.33 15.25 6.44
CA GLU A 107 -9.25 16.15 7.14
C GLU A 107 -10.13 15.37 8.13
N VAL A 108 -10.74 14.27 7.67
CA VAL A 108 -11.58 13.42 8.52
C VAL A 108 -10.77 12.69 9.61
N ALA A 109 -9.57 12.24 9.29
CA ALA A 109 -8.68 11.62 10.29
C ALA A 109 -8.32 12.61 11.41
N GLN A 110 -8.11 13.89 11.07
CA GLN A 110 -7.88 14.93 12.07
C GLN A 110 -9.12 15.18 12.92
N GLN A 111 -10.31 15.23 12.31
CA GLN A 111 -11.56 15.35 13.05
C GLN A 111 -11.74 14.20 14.06
N VAL A 112 -11.51 12.96 13.65
CA VAL A 112 -11.62 11.79 14.54
C VAL A 112 -10.59 11.88 15.66
N PHE A 113 -9.39 12.34 15.39
CA PHE A 113 -8.36 12.55 16.40
C PHE A 113 -8.78 13.61 17.43
N ASP A 114 -9.34 14.72 16.98
CA ASP A 114 -9.80 15.80 17.86
C ASP A 114 -10.97 15.35 18.78
N GLU A 115 -11.83 14.48 18.26
CA GLU A 115 -12.96 13.94 19.01
C GLU A 115 -12.60 12.81 19.99
N THR A 116 -11.62 11.97 19.62
CA THR A 116 -11.39 10.68 20.32
C THR A 116 -9.97 10.49 20.84
N GLY A 117 -9.02 11.29 20.39
CA GLY A 117 -7.59 11.09 20.62
C GLY A 117 -6.99 9.93 19.80
N HIS A 118 -7.78 9.22 18.98
CA HIS A 118 -7.33 8.09 18.18
C HIS A 118 -6.74 8.56 16.84
N LYS A 119 -5.52 8.10 16.53
CA LYS A 119 -4.83 8.40 15.28
C LYS A 119 -5.01 7.26 14.29
N VAL A 120 -5.74 7.50 13.22
CA VAL A 120 -5.85 6.59 12.09
C VAL A 120 -4.91 7.03 10.96
N LYS A 121 -4.29 6.06 10.27
CA LYS A 121 -3.44 6.28 9.11
C LYS A 121 -4.15 5.88 7.83
N TYR A 122 -4.01 6.68 6.77
CA TYR A 122 -4.59 6.37 5.48
C TYR A 122 -3.53 5.96 4.46
N PHE A 123 -3.70 4.76 3.88
CA PHE A 123 -2.82 4.19 2.87
C PHE A 123 -3.52 4.25 1.51
N VAL A 124 -3.07 5.16 0.68
CA VAL A 124 -3.65 5.44 -0.63
C VAL A 124 -3.16 4.47 -1.70
N ASN A 125 -4.06 3.95 -2.53
CA ASN A 125 -3.72 3.11 -3.67
C ASN A 125 -3.18 3.97 -4.82
N ILE A 126 -1.96 3.68 -5.26
CA ILE A 126 -1.28 4.35 -6.37
C ILE A 126 -1.11 3.44 -7.59
N THR A 127 -1.74 2.27 -7.60
CA THR A 127 -1.67 1.33 -8.72
C THR A 127 -2.28 1.94 -9.96
N SER A 128 -1.44 2.33 -10.93
CA SER A 128 -1.82 2.99 -12.18
C SER A 128 -0.72 2.81 -13.24
N GLY A 129 -0.76 3.55 -14.33
CA GLY A 129 0.34 3.60 -15.29
C GLY A 129 1.64 4.09 -14.64
N LEU A 130 2.78 3.62 -15.14
CA LEU A 130 4.09 3.94 -14.54
C LEU A 130 4.35 5.46 -14.49
N SER A 131 4.00 6.20 -15.55
CA SER A 131 4.11 7.67 -15.58
C SER A 131 3.36 8.33 -14.44
N ASP A 132 2.10 7.92 -14.22
CA ASP A 132 1.24 8.49 -13.20
C ASP A 132 1.78 8.20 -11.79
N ILE A 133 2.33 6.99 -11.58
CA ILE A 133 2.94 6.62 -10.30
C ILE A 133 4.12 7.54 -9.98
N LEU A 134 5.01 7.76 -10.96
CA LEU A 134 6.22 8.58 -10.77
C LEU A 134 5.88 10.04 -10.48
N GLU A 135 4.90 10.58 -11.18
CA GLU A 135 4.43 11.96 -10.98
C GLU A 135 3.70 12.14 -9.63
N ASN A 136 3.01 11.12 -9.18
CA ASN A 136 2.14 11.20 -8.01
C ASN A 136 2.87 10.99 -6.68
N ILE A 137 3.98 10.25 -6.61
CA ILE A 137 4.66 9.94 -5.33
C ILE A 137 4.95 11.22 -4.53
N ASP A 138 5.68 12.16 -5.10
CA ASP A 138 6.02 13.42 -4.44
C ASP A 138 4.79 14.26 -4.08
N THR A 139 3.78 14.24 -4.96
CA THR A 139 2.54 15.00 -4.74
C THR A 139 1.74 14.43 -3.59
N LEU A 140 1.69 13.11 -3.47
CA LEU A 140 1.00 12.41 -2.38
C LEU A 140 1.73 12.59 -1.04
N GLU A 141 3.07 12.55 -1.03
CA GLU A 141 3.85 12.87 0.16
C GLU A 141 3.59 14.31 0.63
N LYS A 142 3.58 15.27 -0.29
CA LYS A 142 3.27 16.69 0.01
C LYS A 142 1.81 16.89 0.45
N ALA A 143 0.88 16.09 -0.06
CA ALA A 143 -0.52 16.10 0.37
C ALA A 143 -0.73 15.48 1.77
N GLY A 144 0.30 14.84 2.33
CA GLY A 144 0.27 14.26 3.67
C GLY A 144 -0.21 12.82 3.73
N ALA A 145 -0.05 12.04 2.65
CA ALA A 145 -0.31 10.60 2.69
C ALA A 145 0.48 9.93 3.82
N ASP A 146 -0.15 9.00 4.51
CA ASP A 146 0.49 8.26 5.60
C ASP A 146 1.19 6.98 5.11
N GLY A 147 0.78 6.45 3.96
CA GLY A 147 1.38 5.29 3.34
C GLY A 147 0.82 5.07 1.94
N LEU A 148 1.48 4.22 1.19
CA LEU A 148 1.09 3.87 -0.17
C LEU A 148 0.64 2.40 -0.21
N MET A 149 -0.42 2.11 -0.97
CA MET A 149 -0.77 0.75 -1.36
C MET A 149 -0.37 0.52 -2.82
N VAL A 150 0.25 -0.61 -3.09
CA VAL A 150 0.72 -0.99 -4.44
C VAL A 150 0.28 -2.41 -4.73
N ASN A 151 -0.56 -2.61 -5.73
CA ASN A 151 -0.88 -3.95 -6.22
C ASN A 151 0.26 -4.46 -7.11
N PHE A 152 1.25 -5.09 -6.48
CA PHE A 152 2.46 -5.55 -7.16
C PHE A 152 2.22 -6.75 -8.08
N SER A 153 1.14 -7.51 -7.91
CA SER A 153 0.77 -8.58 -8.82
C SER A 153 0.48 -8.06 -10.23
N ILE A 154 -0.07 -6.84 -10.31
CA ILE A 154 -0.38 -6.16 -11.57
C ILE A 154 0.83 -5.37 -12.09
N LEU A 155 1.52 -4.63 -11.23
CA LEU A 155 2.61 -3.73 -11.62
C LEU A 155 3.96 -4.44 -11.79
N GLY A 156 4.13 -5.61 -11.19
CA GLY A 156 5.38 -6.34 -11.16
C GLY A 156 6.37 -5.88 -10.08
N TYR A 157 7.27 -6.78 -9.73
CA TYR A 157 8.24 -6.57 -8.63
C TYR A 157 9.24 -5.45 -8.90
N SER A 158 9.62 -5.23 -10.18
CA SER A 158 10.54 -4.16 -10.54
C SER A 158 9.95 -2.78 -10.27
N THR A 159 8.65 -2.60 -10.56
CA THR A 159 7.93 -1.35 -10.26
C THR A 159 7.81 -1.15 -8.76
N LEU A 160 7.48 -2.19 -8.00
CA LEU A 160 7.43 -2.13 -6.54
C LEU A 160 8.78 -1.71 -5.95
N LYS A 161 9.89 -2.32 -6.42
CA LYS A 161 11.24 -1.94 -6.03
C LYS A 161 11.50 -0.47 -6.31
N TYR A 162 11.22 0.00 -7.52
CA TYR A 162 11.39 1.39 -7.90
C TYR A 162 10.61 2.34 -6.96
N ILE A 163 9.33 2.08 -6.72
CA ILE A 163 8.50 2.87 -5.78
C ILE A 163 9.15 2.89 -4.40
N SER A 164 9.60 1.74 -3.90
CA SER A 164 10.22 1.66 -2.57
C SER A 164 11.49 2.48 -2.43
N GLU A 165 12.22 2.69 -3.51
CA GLU A 165 13.45 3.49 -3.54
C GLU A 165 13.16 5.00 -3.65
N HIS A 166 11.96 5.39 -4.10
CA HIS A 166 11.59 6.79 -4.40
C HIS A 166 10.55 7.39 -3.45
N THR A 167 10.15 6.69 -2.40
CA THR A 167 9.28 7.24 -1.35
C THR A 167 9.89 7.05 0.03
N LYS A 168 9.52 7.90 0.97
CA LYS A 168 9.82 7.72 2.41
C LYS A 168 8.68 7.05 3.16
N LEU A 169 7.51 6.93 2.54
CA LEU A 169 6.32 6.37 3.16
C LEU A 169 6.40 4.83 3.28
N PRO A 170 5.74 4.25 4.28
CA PRO A 170 5.52 2.82 4.30
C PRO A 170 4.71 2.37 3.08
N ILE A 171 5.04 1.19 2.56
CA ILE A 171 4.33 0.58 1.43
C ILE A 171 3.63 -0.68 1.88
N LEU A 172 2.34 -0.76 1.58
CA LEU A 172 1.55 -1.97 1.68
C LEU A 172 1.54 -2.66 0.32
N GLY A 173 2.29 -3.75 0.20
CA GLY A 173 2.27 -4.61 -0.98
C GLY A 173 0.97 -5.41 -1.01
N HIS A 174 0.12 -5.17 -2.00
CA HIS A 174 -1.14 -5.88 -2.20
C HIS A 174 -1.01 -6.89 -3.33
N SER A 175 -1.52 -8.10 -3.11
CA SER A 175 -1.44 -9.21 -4.07
C SER A 175 -2.86 -9.60 -4.51
N ALA A 176 -3.45 -8.80 -5.39
CA ALA A 176 -4.70 -9.12 -6.06
C ALA A 176 -4.47 -9.20 -7.57
N GLY A 177 -4.83 -10.36 -8.15
CA GLY A 177 -4.64 -10.64 -9.58
C GLY A 177 -4.63 -12.12 -9.86
#